data_d7ccfc61968ac173bc609a36fce67dad
#
_entry.id   d7ccfc61968ac173bc609a36fce67dad
#
_cell.length_a   1.000
_cell.length_b   1.000
_cell.length_c   1.000
_cell.angle_alpha   90.00
_cell.angle_beta   90.00
_cell.angle_gamma   90.00
#
_symmetry.space_group_name_H-M   'P 1'
#
loop_
_entity.id
_entity.type
_entity.pdbx_description
1 polymer ?
#
loop_
_entity_poly.entity_id
_entity_poly.type
_entity_poly.pdbx_seq_one_letter_code
_entity_poly.pdbx_strand_id
1 'polypeptide(L)'
;GTMTESVAAKNGDDVTLTIDRDVQWYVKKVLKEAESKYGAAWAIAVVQDVQSGEILALADSDEVQAGTDAAKMSPSRAVSETFEPGSVGKVISMSGYLQMGLHKMSDQLSVPDHITQEGQTYKDSFDHGTERWTLAGILQNSSNVGMIMAGENYPDEQRYEYLTKFGIGQPTGLNLPGESSGLLTNPSAWDLRTRNTI
;
A
#
# COMPACT_ATOMS: atom_id res chain seq x y z
N GLY A 1 32.20 -48.23 -9.94
CA GLY A 1 31.22 -47.14 -10.08
C GLY A 1 29.86 -47.70 -9.72
N THR A 2 29.33 -47.32 -8.58
CA THR A 2 27.96 -47.60 -8.18
C THR A 2 27.03 -46.80 -9.08
N MET A 3 26.17 -47.48 -9.83
CA MET A 3 25.08 -46.86 -10.53
C MET A 3 24.13 -46.31 -9.46
N THR A 4 24.04 -44.98 -9.35
CA THR A 4 22.95 -44.32 -8.65
C THR A 4 21.68 -44.53 -9.48
N GLU A 5 20.64 -45.09 -8.88
CA GLU A 5 19.31 -45.15 -9.50
C GLU A 5 18.93 -43.77 -10.03
N SER A 6 18.82 -43.60 -11.34
CA SER A 6 18.30 -42.40 -11.94
C SER A 6 16.77 -42.47 -11.87
N VAL A 7 16.16 -41.70 -11.02
CA VAL A 7 14.71 -41.51 -11.04
C VAL A 7 14.37 -40.78 -12.33
N ALA A 8 13.52 -41.36 -13.17
CA ALA A 8 13.07 -40.73 -14.40
C ALA A 8 12.36 -39.40 -14.08
N ALA A 9 12.64 -38.35 -14.86
CA ALA A 9 11.96 -37.09 -14.72
C ALA A 9 10.44 -37.26 -14.94
N LYS A 10 9.65 -36.77 -14.02
CA LYS A 10 8.20 -36.74 -14.14
C LYS A 10 7.77 -35.28 -14.42
N ASN A 11 6.99 -35.08 -15.45
CA ASN A 11 6.42 -33.76 -15.74
C ASN A 11 5.58 -33.26 -14.54
N GLY A 12 5.68 -31.98 -14.25
CA GLY A 12 4.79 -31.33 -13.31
C GLY A 12 3.39 -31.09 -13.91
N ASP A 13 2.51 -30.58 -13.08
CA ASP A 13 1.16 -30.20 -13.51
C ASP A 13 1.19 -28.82 -14.20
N ASP A 14 0.24 -28.58 -15.09
CA ASP A 14 0.03 -27.26 -15.72
C ASP A 14 -0.59 -26.28 -14.69
N VAL A 15 -0.13 -25.03 -14.72
CA VAL A 15 -0.67 -23.95 -13.89
C VAL A 15 -1.20 -22.84 -14.79
N THR A 16 -2.47 -22.51 -14.63
CA THR A 16 -3.11 -21.37 -15.30
C THR A 16 -3.19 -20.20 -14.32
N LEU A 17 -2.70 -19.04 -14.74
CA LEU A 17 -2.73 -17.81 -13.97
C LEU A 17 -3.84 -16.88 -14.50
N THR A 18 -4.29 -15.94 -13.66
CA THR A 18 -5.22 -14.86 -14.05
C THR A 18 -4.52 -13.72 -14.81
N ILE A 19 -3.20 -13.76 -14.91
CA ILE A 19 -2.40 -12.71 -15.57
C ILE A 19 -2.78 -12.59 -17.04
N ASP A 20 -3.21 -11.39 -17.44
CA ASP A 20 -3.37 -11.01 -18.83
C ASP A 20 -2.02 -10.62 -19.43
N ARG A 21 -1.59 -11.30 -20.50
CA ARG A 21 -0.27 -11.11 -21.09
C ARG A 21 -0.04 -9.73 -21.65
N ASP A 22 -1.06 -9.12 -22.25
CA ASP A 22 -0.95 -7.81 -22.90
C ASP A 22 -0.91 -6.72 -21.82
N VAL A 23 -1.76 -6.83 -20.80
CA VAL A 23 -1.74 -5.91 -19.64
C VAL A 23 -0.40 -6.02 -18.90
N GLN A 24 0.08 -7.23 -18.61
CA GLN A 24 1.37 -7.44 -17.93
C GLN A 24 2.54 -6.82 -18.71
N TRP A 25 2.57 -7.06 -20.02
CA TRP A 25 3.61 -6.51 -20.90
C TRP A 25 3.59 -4.98 -20.90
N TYR A 26 2.40 -4.39 -21.07
CA TYR A 26 2.24 -2.94 -21.10
C TYR A 26 2.62 -2.29 -19.77
N VAL A 27 2.16 -2.85 -18.67
CA VAL A 27 2.49 -2.38 -17.31
C VAL A 27 3.99 -2.42 -17.07
N LYS A 28 4.65 -3.52 -17.41
CA LYS A 28 6.10 -3.66 -17.25
C LYS A 28 6.87 -2.59 -18.06
N LYS A 29 6.44 -2.34 -19.29
CA LYS A 29 7.01 -1.27 -20.14
C LYS A 29 6.89 0.11 -19.47
N VAL A 30 5.68 0.45 -18.99
CA VAL A 30 5.40 1.74 -18.34
C VAL A 30 6.20 1.91 -17.04
N LEU A 31 6.35 0.86 -16.24
CA LEU A 31 7.16 0.89 -15.02
C LEU A 31 8.63 1.20 -15.31
N LYS A 32 9.19 0.60 -16.34
CA LYS A 32 10.57 0.83 -16.75
C LYS A 32 10.80 2.26 -17.25
N GLU A 33 9.86 2.78 -18.04
CA GLU A 33 9.87 4.17 -18.47
C GLU A 33 9.75 5.14 -17.30
N ALA A 34 8.88 4.85 -16.33
CA ALA A 34 8.69 5.66 -15.13
C ALA A 34 9.94 5.66 -14.23
N GLU A 35 10.53 4.50 -13.98
CA GLU A 35 11.79 4.37 -13.21
C GLU A 35 12.88 5.26 -13.81
N SER A 36 13.11 5.15 -15.13
CA SER A 36 14.10 5.96 -15.85
C SER A 36 13.77 7.46 -15.81
N LYS A 37 12.50 7.82 -16.06
CA LYS A 37 12.05 9.21 -16.13
C LYS A 37 12.17 9.95 -14.80
N TYR A 38 11.85 9.26 -13.70
CA TYR A 38 11.80 9.88 -12.38
C TYR A 38 13.04 9.58 -11.52
N GLY A 39 13.99 8.79 -12.02
CA GLY A 39 15.17 8.37 -11.26
C GLY A 39 14.80 7.55 -10.02
N ALA A 40 13.71 6.78 -10.10
CA ALA A 40 13.26 5.95 -8.99
C ALA A 40 14.21 4.77 -8.77
N ALA A 41 14.35 4.31 -7.53
CA ALA A 41 15.15 3.13 -7.20
C ALA A 41 14.50 1.85 -7.74
N TRP A 42 13.19 1.83 -7.82
CA TRP A 42 12.33 0.78 -8.37
C TRP A 42 10.92 1.31 -8.58
N ALA A 43 10.15 0.59 -9.37
CA ALA A 43 8.73 0.85 -9.57
C ALA A 43 7.95 -0.47 -9.58
N ILE A 44 6.75 -0.45 -9.02
CA ILE A 44 5.84 -1.61 -8.97
C ILE A 44 4.45 -1.20 -9.43
N ALA A 45 3.71 -2.17 -9.95
CA ALA A 45 2.28 -2.02 -10.20
C ALA A 45 1.54 -3.36 -10.06
N VAL A 46 0.36 -3.29 -9.51
CA VAL A 46 -0.61 -4.38 -9.45
C VAL A 46 -1.88 -3.91 -10.13
N VAL A 47 -2.37 -4.69 -11.08
CA VAL A 47 -3.67 -4.44 -11.74
C VAL A 47 -4.62 -5.56 -11.31
N GLN A 48 -5.71 -5.18 -10.68
CA GLN A 48 -6.68 -6.11 -10.14
C GLN A 48 -8.07 -5.79 -10.69
N ASP A 49 -8.81 -6.81 -11.09
CA ASP A 49 -10.24 -6.68 -11.39
C ASP A 49 -11.02 -6.47 -10.10
N VAL A 50 -11.78 -5.37 -10.02
CA VAL A 50 -12.48 -4.98 -8.79
C VAL A 50 -13.72 -5.84 -8.49
N GLN A 51 -14.22 -6.60 -9.46
CA GLN A 51 -15.39 -7.45 -9.29
C GLN A 51 -15.01 -8.88 -8.92
N SER A 52 -14.05 -9.45 -9.64
CA SER A 52 -13.58 -10.82 -9.40
C SER A 52 -12.49 -10.94 -8.34
N GLY A 53 -11.70 -9.85 -8.13
CA GLY A 53 -10.49 -9.87 -7.32
C GLY A 53 -9.27 -10.47 -8.02
N GLU A 54 -9.41 -10.90 -9.28
CA GLU A 54 -8.32 -11.48 -10.05
C GLU A 54 -7.19 -10.49 -10.33
N ILE A 55 -5.95 -10.94 -10.18
CA ILE A 55 -4.77 -10.16 -10.54
C ILE A 55 -4.51 -10.31 -12.03
N LEU A 56 -4.69 -9.22 -12.77
CA LEU A 56 -4.46 -9.16 -14.22
C LEU A 56 -3.01 -8.81 -14.57
N ALA A 57 -2.33 -8.06 -13.72
CA ALA A 57 -0.89 -7.83 -13.80
C ALA A 57 -0.28 -7.67 -12.41
N LEU A 58 0.92 -8.22 -12.25
CA LEU A 58 1.77 -8.05 -11.08
C LEU A 58 3.19 -7.83 -11.60
N ALA A 59 3.67 -6.61 -11.55
CA ALA A 59 4.92 -6.24 -12.19
C ALA A 59 5.78 -5.32 -11.34
N ASP A 60 7.09 -5.44 -11.53
CA ASP A 60 8.11 -4.52 -11.08
C ASP A 60 9.00 -4.09 -12.26
N SER A 61 9.82 -3.08 -12.04
CA SER A 61 10.73 -2.54 -13.04
C SER A 61 11.99 -3.40 -13.26
N ASP A 62 12.24 -4.40 -12.41
CA ASP A 62 13.40 -5.27 -12.52
C ASP A 62 13.36 -6.10 -13.82
N GLU A 63 14.53 -6.24 -14.46
CA GLU A 63 14.68 -7.10 -15.62
C GLU A 63 15.09 -8.50 -15.19
N VAL A 64 14.25 -9.47 -15.54
CA VAL A 64 14.61 -10.90 -15.48
C VAL A 64 14.95 -11.36 -16.89
N GLN A 65 16.20 -11.71 -17.13
CA GLN A 65 16.63 -12.28 -18.39
C GLN A 65 16.43 -13.82 -18.34
N ALA A 66 15.32 -14.29 -18.88
CA ALA A 66 15.01 -15.72 -18.94
C ALA A 66 16.16 -16.51 -19.60
N GLY A 67 16.51 -17.65 -19.04
CA GLY A 67 17.57 -18.53 -19.54
C GLY A 67 18.99 -18.11 -19.14
N THR A 68 19.17 -17.13 -18.29
CA THR A 68 20.45 -16.73 -17.71
C THR A 68 20.55 -17.07 -16.22
N ASP A 69 21.76 -17.09 -15.66
CA ASP A 69 21.96 -17.24 -14.21
C ASP A 69 21.34 -16.09 -13.40
N ALA A 70 21.11 -14.93 -14.03
CA ALA A 70 20.42 -13.79 -13.46
C ALA A 70 18.90 -14.02 -13.36
N ALA A 71 18.35 -15.01 -14.09
CA ALA A 71 16.95 -15.43 -14.00
C ALA A 71 16.65 -16.26 -12.75
N LYS A 72 17.56 -16.30 -11.77
CA LYS A 72 17.28 -16.92 -10.47
C LYS A 72 16.06 -16.22 -9.87
N MET A 73 15.17 -17.04 -9.32
CA MET A 73 13.93 -16.62 -8.70
C MET A 73 14.20 -15.59 -7.58
N SER A 74 14.28 -14.32 -7.95
CA SER A 74 14.15 -13.24 -6.99
C SER A 74 12.66 -13.01 -6.73
N PRO A 75 12.25 -12.79 -5.48
CA PRO A 75 10.88 -12.38 -5.19
C PRO A 75 10.55 -11.12 -6.00
N SER A 76 9.34 -11.06 -6.56
CA SER A 76 8.90 -9.81 -7.19
C SER A 76 8.81 -8.71 -6.13
N ARG A 77 9.35 -7.53 -6.44
CA ARG A 77 9.26 -6.35 -5.57
C ARG A 77 7.82 -5.98 -5.24
N ALA A 78 6.88 -6.30 -6.14
CA ALA A 78 5.46 -6.05 -5.92
C ALA A 78 4.87 -6.77 -4.70
N VAL A 79 5.54 -7.83 -4.21
CA VAL A 79 5.12 -8.56 -3.00
C VAL A 79 6.15 -8.57 -1.89
N SER A 80 7.41 -8.25 -2.17
CA SER A 80 8.48 -8.31 -1.17
C SER A 80 8.85 -6.95 -0.57
N GLU A 81 8.68 -5.85 -1.33
CA GLU A 81 9.03 -4.52 -0.85
C GLU A 81 7.92 -3.91 0.01
N THR A 82 8.34 -3.26 1.07
CA THR A 82 7.43 -2.50 1.95
C THR A 82 7.67 -1.01 1.78
N PHE A 83 6.59 -0.23 1.80
CA PHE A 83 6.65 1.22 1.69
C PHE A 83 5.51 1.87 2.47
N GLU A 84 5.68 3.13 2.81
CA GLU A 84 4.62 3.92 3.44
C GLU A 84 3.56 4.29 2.39
N PRO A 85 2.26 3.97 2.63
CA PRO A 85 1.20 4.25 1.66
C PRO A 85 1.00 5.75 1.41
N GLY A 86 1.46 6.60 2.31
CA GLY A 86 1.28 8.04 2.25
C GLY A 86 -0.19 8.42 2.26
N SER A 87 -0.55 9.54 1.51
CA SER A 87 -1.94 10.05 1.51
C SER A 87 -2.99 9.05 0.99
N VAL A 88 -2.59 7.95 0.36
CA VAL A 88 -3.54 6.89 -0.04
C VAL A 88 -4.13 6.22 1.22
N GLY A 89 -3.35 6.11 2.29
CA GLY A 89 -3.81 5.57 3.57
C GLY A 89 -4.95 6.37 4.22
N LYS A 90 -5.11 7.65 3.88
CA LYS A 90 -6.20 8.50 4.39
C LYS A 90 -7.59 7.96 4.06
N VAL A 91 -7.74 7.20 2.98
CA VAL A 91 -9.00 6.53 2.63
C VAL A 91 -9.40 5.53 3.71
N ILE A 92 -8.44 4.76 4.23
CA ILE A 92 -8.67 3.78 5.29
C ILE A 92 -9.06 4.50 6.58
N SER A 93 -8.27 5.50 7.00
CA SER A 93 -8.54 6.27 8.22
C SER A 93 -9.89 6.98 8.17
N MET A 94 -10.20 7.66 7.07
CA MET A 94 -11.50 8.32 6.88
C MET A 94 -12.67 7.32 6.92
N SER A 95 -12.50 6.15 6.32
CA SER A 95 -13.50 5.08 6.37
C SER A 95 -13.77 4.65 7.81
N GLY A 96 -12.72 4.55 8.64
CA GLY A 96 -12.85 4.25 10.06
C GLY A 96 -13.61 5.32 10.84
N TYR A 97 -13.30 6.61 10.61
CA TYR A 97 -14.00 7.74 11.25
C TYR A 97 -15.50 7.70 10.96
N LEU A 98 -15.86 7.46 9.70
CA LEU A 98 -17.26 7.38 9.27
C LEU A 98 -17.97 6.15 9.82
N GLN A 99 -17.32 4.99 9.80
CA GLN A 99 -17.88 3.73 10.30
C GLN A 99 -18.17 3.79 11.80
N MET A 100 -17.32 4.45 12.57
CA MET A 100 -17.54 4.65 14.00
C MET A 100 -18.55 5.77 14.30
N GLY A 101 -18.99 6.52 13.30
CA GLY A 101 -19.91 7.63 13.48
C GLY A 101 -19.29 8.83 14.18
N LEU A 102 -17.97 8.96 14.17
CA LEU A 102 -17.28 10.16 14.69
C LEU A 102 -17.66 11.39 13.89
N HIS A 103 -17.83 11.23 12.60
CA HIS A 103 -18.18 12.28 11.64
C HIS A 103 -19.09 11.76 10.54
N LYS A 104 -19.70 12.72 9.84
CA LYS A 104 -20.34 12.54 8.52
C LYS A 104 -19.50 13.26 7.47
N MET A 105 -19.57 12.84 6.22
CA MET A 105 -18.84 13.50 5.13
C MET A 105 -19.16 14.97 4.97
N SER A 106 -20.34 15.40 5.41
CA SER A 106 -20.81 16.79 5.39
C SER A 106 -20.38 17.64 6.60
N ASP A 107 -19.87 17.04 7.66
CA ASP A 107 -19.43 17.78 8.85
C ASP A 107 -18.26 18.68 8.50
N GLN A 108 -18.24 19.88 9.08
CA GLN A 108 -17.24 20.90 8.77
C GLN A 108 -16.28 21.10 9.94
N LEU A 109 -14.99 21.14 9.63
CA LEU A 109 -13.93 21.52 10.56
C LEU A 109 -13.28 22.84 10.10
N SER A 110 -12.81 23.63 11.07
CA SER A 110 -11.95 24.79 10.79
C SER A 110 -10.51 24.33 10.80
N VAL A 111 -9.94 24.17 9.63
CA VAL A 111 -8.62 23.53 9.41
C VAL A 111 -7.59 24.62 9.11
N PRO A 112 -6.62 24.88 10.01
CA PRO A 112 -5.47 25.73 9.71
C PRO A 112 -4.46 24.96 8.85
N ASP A 113 -3.52 25.65 8.24
CA ASP A 113 -2.45 25.03 7.44
C ASP A 113 -1.44 24.23 8.28
N HIS A 114 -1.37 24.49 9.58
CA HIS A 114 -0.54 23.73 10.53
C HIS A 114 -1.15 23.67 11.92
N ILE A 115 -0.78 22.65 12.67
CA ILE A 115 -1.07 22.50 14.11
C ILE A 115 0.18 22.00 14.83
N THR A 116 0.29 22.32 16.10
CA THR A 116 1.37 21.80 16.96
C THR A 116 0.75 20.99 18.10
N GLN A 117 1.16 19.73 18.24
CA GLN A 117 0.74 18.82 19.30
C GLN A 117 1.98 18.22 19.96
N GLU A 118 2.08 18.30 21.28
CA GLU A 118 3.22 17.78 22.06
C GLU A 118 4.60 18.20 21.51
N GLY A 119 4.71 19.45 21.03
CA GLY A 119 5.94 20.00 20.45
C GLY A 119 6.25 19.56 19.02
N GLN A 120 5.41 18.72 18.41
CA GLN A 120 5.53 18.31 17.01
C GLN A 120 4.58 19.17 16.15
N THR A 121 5.12 19.76 15.08
CA THR A 121 4.31 20.52 14.12
C THR A 121 3.96 19.67 12.92
N TYR A 122 2.67 19.59 12.63
CA TYR A 122 2.08 18.97 11.44
C TYR A 122 1.57 20.05 10.52
N LYS A 123 1.77 19.90 9.23
CA LYS A 123 1.33 20.89 8.24
C LYS A 123 0.77 20.23 6.99
N ASP A 124 -0.04 20.96 6.28
CA ASP A 124 -0.48 20.59 4.95
C ASP A 124 0.62 20.81 3.91
N SER A 125 0.48 20.24 2.73
CA SER A 125 1.49 20.30 1.66
C SER A 125 1.50 21.65 0.92
N PHE A 126 0.55 22.52 1.21
CA PHE A 126 0.42 23.86 0.63
C PHE A 126 0.01 24.86 1.70
N ASP A 127 0.43 26.10 1.53
CA ASP A 127 0.09 27.19 2.45
C ASP A 127 -1.35 27.65 2.22
N HIS A 128 -2.12 27.77 3.31
CA HIS A 128 -3.48 28.31 3.30
C HIS A 128 -3.81 28.94 4.65
N GLY A 129 -4.87 29.73 4.72
CA GLY A 129 -5.40 30.23 5.98
C GLY A 129 -6.16 29.14 6.75
N THR A 130 -6.92 29.57 7.75
CA THR A 130 -7.88 28.66 8.39
C THR A 130 -9.10 28.53 7.50
N GLU A 131 -9.26 27.37 6.90
CA GLU A 131 -10.34 27.06 5.96
C GLU A 131 -11.44 26.25 6.63
N ARG A 132 -12.68 26.43 6.20
CA ARG A 132 -13.81 25.58 6.61
C ARG A 132 -14.05 24.50 5.59
N TRP A 133 -13.52 23.31 5.84
CA TRP A 133 -13.71 22.17 4.97
C TRP A 133 -14.66 21.12 5.57
N THR A 134 -15.46 20.52 4.71
CA THR A 134 -16.17 19.30 5.05
C THR A 134 -15.16 18.13 5.13
N LEU A 135 -15.55 17.00 5.73
CA LEU A 135 -14.69 15.81 5.70
C LEU A 135 -14.35 15.39 4.26
N ALA A 136 -15.31 15.52 3.34
CA ALA A 136 -15.06 15.34 1.91
C ALA A 136 -14.00 16.32 1.39
N GLY A 137 -14.07 17.58 1.78
CA GLY A 137 -13.08 18.60 1.41
C GLY A 137 -11.68 18.33 2.00
N ILE A 138 -11.60 17.84 3.24
CA ILE A 138 -10.35 17.42 3.88
C ILE A 138 -9.69 16.30 3.06
N LEU A 139 -10.45 15.29 2.67
CA LEU A 139 -9.95 14.18 1.87
C LEU A 139 -9.56 14.64 0.46
N GLN A 140 -10.40 15.49 -0.18
CA GLN A 140 -10.13 16.04 -1.52
C GLN A 140 -8.84 16.86 -1.58
N ASN A 141 -8.58 17.67 -0.56
CA ASN A 141 -7.37 18.49 -0.46
C ASN A 141 -6.19 17.71 0.12
N SER A 142 -6.41 16.46 0.51
CA SER A 142 -5.38 15.62 1.15
C SER A 142 -4.77 16.29 2.39
N SER A 143 -5.58 17.05 3.15
CA SER A 143 -5.11 17.78 4.33
C SER A 143 -4.63 16.81 5.42
N ASN A 144 -3.37 16.92 5.81
CA ASN A 144 -2.81 16.19 6.96
C ASN A 144 -3.43 16.71 8.26
N VAL A 145 -3.51 18.03 8.39
CA VAL A 145 -4.04 18.70 9.57
C VAL A 145 -5.51 18.35 9.77
N GLY A 146 -6.32 18.40 8.70
CA GLY A 146 -7.72 18.05 8.74
C GLY A 146 -7.95 16.58 9.14
N MET A 147 -7.12 15.66 8.65
CA MET A 147 -7.17 14.24 9.03
C MET A 147 -6.84 14.03 10.51
N ILE A 148 -5.80 14.69 11.03
CA ILE A 148 -5.42 14.60 12.45
C ILE A 148 -6.56 15.13 13.33
N MET A 149 -7.14 16.29 12.99
CA MET A 149 -8.27 16.87 13.73
C MET A 149 -9.51 15.96 13.69
N ALA A 150 -9.85 15.41 12.54
CA ALA A 150 -10.97 14.48 12.39
C ALA A 150 -10.76 13.17 13.17
N GLY A 151 -9.51 12.74 13.30
CA GLY A 151 -9.14 11.51 14.02
C GLY A 151 -8.82 11.68 15.50
N GLU A 152 -9.00 12.87 16.09
CA GLU A 152 -8.59 13.13 17.47
C GLU A 152 -9.21 12.16 18.50
N ASN A 153 -10.44 11.76 18.30
CA ASN A 153 -11.15 10.81 19.16
C ASN A 153 -11.25 9.40 18.59
N TYR A 154 -10.42 9.06 17.59
CA TYR A 154 -10.39 7.74 17.00
C TYR A 154 -9.47 6.82 17.81
N PRO A 155 -9.99 5.81 18.54
CA PRO A 155 -9.18 4.96 19.41
C PRO A 155 -8.14 4.16 18.61
N ASP A 156 -6.95 4.00 19.17
CA ASP A 156 -5.83 3.32 18.52
C ASP A 156 -6.13 1.86 18.17
N GLU A 157 -6.84 1.14 19.06
CA GLU A 157 -7.26 -0.24 18.82
C GLU A 157 -8.22 -0.37 17.65
N GLN A 158 -9.15 0.60 17.49
CA GLN A 158 -10.09 0.63 16.37
C GLN A 158 -9.38 0.97 15.08
N ARG A 159 -8.41 1.88 15.13
CA ARG A 159 -7.54 2.21 14.00
C ARG A 159 -6.76 0.99 13.53
N TYR A 160 -6.11 0.29 14.46
CA TYR A 160 -5.39 -0.95 14.18
C TYR A 160 -6.28 -2.02 13.57
N GLU A 161 -7.47 -2.24 14.14
CA GLU A 161 -8.44 -3.19 13.62
C GLU A 161 -8.85 -2.84 12.19
N TYR A 162 -9.06 -1.55 11.91
CA TYR A 162 -9.44 -1.09 10.58
C TYR A 162 -8.33 -1.29 9.56
N LEU A 163 -7.09 -0.90 9.89
CA LEU A 163 -5.92 -1.15 9.06
C LEU A 163 -5.78 -2.64 8.73
N THR A 164 -5.94 -3.49 9.72
CA THR A 164 -5.87 -4.95 9.56
C THR A 164 -7.00 -5.48 8.65
N LYS A 165 -8.22 -4.96 8.77
CA LYS A 165 -9.35 -5.32 7.89
C LYS A 165 -9.10 -4.94 6.43
N PHE A 166 -8.35 -3.88 6.17
CA PHE A 166 -7.90 -3.51 4.82
C PHE A 166 -6.65 -4.28 4.38
N GLY A 167 -6.17 -5.23 5.17
CA GLY A 167 -5.05 -6.11 4.84
C GLY A 167 -3.67 -5.56 5.21
N ILE A 168 -3.57 -4.38 5.82
CA ILE A 168 -2.27 -3.84 6.27
C ILE A 168 -1.70 -4.73 7.36
N GLY A 169 -0.43 -5.10 7.24
CA GLY A 169 0.24 -6.00 8.17
C GLY A 169 -0.15 -7.47 8.01
N GLN A 170 -0.80 -7.85 6.90
CA GLN A 170 -1.23 -9.21 6.62
C GLN A 170 -0.66 -9.70 5.27
N PRO A 171 -0.34 -11.02 5.14
CA PRO A 171 -0.04 -11.60 3.85
C PRO A 171 -1.24 -11.45 2.89
N THR A 172 -0.98 -11.27 1.60
CA THR A 172 -2.04 -11.14 0.60
C THR A 172 -2.76 -12.46 0.29
N GLY A 173 -2.15 -13.59 0.64
CA GLY A 173 -2.65 -14.92 0.31
C GLY A 173 -2.28 -15.41 -1.09
N LEU A 174 -1.49 -14.65 -1.84
CA LEU A 174 -0.95 -15.08 -3.14
C LEU A 174 0.06 -16.22 -3.01
N ASN A 175 0.62 -16.42 -1.82
CA ASN A 175 1.62 -17.44 -1.51
C ASN A 175 2.86 -17.41 -2.45
N LEU A 176 3.24 -16.21 -2.86
CA LEU A 176 4.43 -16.02 -3.69
C LEU A 176 5.70 -16.06 -2.82
N PRO A 177 6.81 -16.59 -3.34
CA PRO A 177 8.07 -16.62 -2.61
C PRO A 177 8.53 -15.23 -2.20
N GLY A 178 8.92 -15.06 -0.93
CA GLY A 178 9.44 -13.79 -0.41
C GLY A 178 8.40 -12.71 -0.16
N GLU A 179 7.12 -13.06 -0.17
CA GLU A 179 6.04 -12.14 0.18
C GLU A 179 6.25 -11.56 1.59
N SER A 180 6.13 -10.23 1.71
CA SER A 180 6.14 -9.51 2.98
C SER A 180 4.71 -9.20 3.42
N SER A 181 4.41 -9.44 4.69
CA SER A 181 3.14 -9.00 5.29
C SER A 181 3.08 -7.50 5.58
N GLY A 182 4.18 -6.77 5.33
CA GLY A 182 4.29 -5.37 5.71
C GLY A 182 4.61 -5.17 7.19
N LEU A 183 4.59 -3.91 7.63
CA LEU A 183 4.92 -3.51 9.00
C LEU A 183 3.74 -2.77 9.62
N LEU A 184 3.07 -3.40 10.56
CA LEU A 184 2.04 -2.77 11.39
C LEU A 184 2.32 -3.10 12.85
N THR A 185 2.84 -2.13 13.60
CA THR A 185 3.15 -2.30 15.02
C THR A 185 1.89 -2.33 15.86
N ASN A 186 1.96 -2.97 17.03
CA ASN A 186 0.85 -3.01 17.99
C ASN A 186 0.53 -1.59 18.49
N PRO A 187 -0.75 -1.22 18.68
CA PRO A 187 -1.17 0.09 19.16
C PRO A 187 -0.51 0.53 20.46
N SER A 188 -0.20 -0.40 21.37
CA SER A 188 0.50 -0.09 22.62
C SER A 188 1.90 0.49 22.45
N ALA A 189 2.49 0.37 21.26
CA ALA A 189 3.79 0.93 20.90
C ALA A 189 3.69 2.24 20.11
N TRP A 190 2.48 2.74 19.86
CA TRP A 190 2.27 3.96 19.08
C TRP A 190 2.49 5.20 19.95
N ASP A 191 3.37 6.06 19.49
CA ASP A 191 3.47 7.43 19.95
C ASP A 191 2.52 8.36 19.16
N LEU A 192 2.46 9.62 19.54
CA LEU A 192 1.64 10.61 18.86
C LEU A 192 2.00 10.75 17.38
N ARG A 193 3.29 10.69 17.06
CA ARG A 193 3.75 10.79 15.67
C ARG A 193 3.25 9.63 14.83
N THR A 194 3.42 8.42 15.30
CA THR A 194 2.90 7.21 14.64
C THR A 194 1.40 7.30 14.44
N ARG A 195 0.66 7.66 15.50
CA ARG A 195 -0.79 7.83 15.46
C ARG A 195 -1.25 8.86 14.42
N ASN A 196 -0.54 9.96 14.28
CA ASN A 196 -0.89 11.05 13.37
C ASN A 196 -0.43 10.84 11.92
N THR A 197 0.37 9.81 11.64
CA THR A 197 0.88 9.51 10.30
C THR A 197 0.21 8.30 9.65
N ILE A 198 -0.67 7.61 10.36
CA ILE A 198 -1.42 6.44 9.87
C ILE A 198 -2.80 6.84 9.33
#